data_07a77dcc761b41e5e3552f7f43ff302d
#
_entry.id   07a77dcc761b41e5e3552f7f43ff302d
#
_cell.length_a   1.000
_cell.length_b   1.000
_cell.length_c   1.000
_cell.angle_alpha   90.00
_cell.angle_beta   90.00
_cell.angle_gamma   90.00
#
_symmetry.space_group_name_H-M   'P 1'
#
loop_
_entity.id
_entity.type
_entity.pdbx_description
1 polymer ?
#
loop_
_entity_poly.entity_id
_entity_poly.type
_entity_poly.pdbx_seq_one_letter_code
_entity_poly.pdbx_strand_id
1 'polypeptide(L)'
;MCADLVGVQSVLRSWGVSDHLTNAALFHSIYGTEGFQGYKLPLSHRGEIAELIGPRAERLAWIFCMVDRASVDATLTDEGVLAGAAGDKGGTPACFYARSELGAFPMPLKDHAEWLDFLTLSLADWLEQVGVAANM
;
A
#
# COMPACT_ATOMS: atom_id res chain seq x y z
N MET A 1 -16.41 3.98 5.30
CA MET A 1 -15.49 3.91 4.14
C MET A 1 -14.87 5.23 3.75
N CYS A 2 -15.67 6.24 3.41
CA CYS A 2 -15.11 7.56 3.07
C CYS A 2 -14.30 8.18 4.21
N ALA A 3 -14.76 8.01 5.45
CA ALA A 3 -14.05 8.49 6.63
C ALA A 3 -12.68 7.82 6.79
N ASP A 4 -12.58 6.52 6.47
CA ASP A 4 -11.32 5.78 6.53
C ASP A 4 -10.32 6.30 5.49
N LEU A 5 -10.77 6.55 4.26
CA LEU A 5 -9.91 7.07 3.21
C LEU A 5 -9.36 8.46 3.55
N VAL A 6 -10.24 9.35 4.03
CA VAL A 6 -9.86 10.70 4.44
C VAL A 6 -8.97 10.66 5.68
N GLY A 7 -9.25 9.76 6.63
CA GLY A 7 -8.45 9.60 7.84
C GLY A 7 -7.02 9.20 7.54
N VAL A 8 -6.81 8.22 6.67
CA VAL A 8 -5.47 7.78 6.26
C VAL A 8 -4.72 8.92 5.57
N GLN A 9 -5.38 9.64 4.66
CA GLN A 9 -4.77 10.78 3.99
C GLN A 9 -4.34 11.86 5.00
N SER A 10 -5.18 12.14 6.00
CA SER A 10 -4.89 13.14 7.03
C SER A 10 -3.66 12.77 7.85
N VAL A 11 -3.53 11.49 8.23
CA VAL A 11 -2.35 11.00 8.95
C VAL A 11 -1.09 11.23 8.10
N LEU A 12 -1.12 10.85 6.83
CA LEU A 12 0.03 11.02 5.94
C LEU A 12 0.39 12.48 5.75
N ARG A 13 -0.60 13.36 5.60
CA ARG A 13 -0.36 14.81 5.47
C ARG A 13 0.32 15.37 6.71
N SER A 14 -0.07 14.90 7.90
CA SER A 14 0.54 15.35 9.15
C SER A 14 2.02 14.94 9.23
N TRP A 15 2.43 13.89 8.52
CA TRP A 15 3.81 13.43 8.48
C TRP A 15 4.65 14.16 7.42
N GLY A 16 4.03 14.98 6.58
CA GLY A 16 4.74 15.72 5.54
C GLY A 16 5.25 14.85 4.39
N VAL A 17 4.57 13.73 4.11
CA VAL A 17 4.98 12.84 3.02
C VAL A 17 4.60 13.42 1.65
N SER A 18 5.17 12.84 0.59
CA SER A 18 4.94 13.30 -0.78
C SER A 18 3.50 13.07 -1.27
N ASP A 19 3.10 13.85 -2.27
CA ASP A 19 1.72 13.84 -2.80
C ASP A 19 1.30 12.47 -3.33
N HIS A 20 2.23 11.69 -3.91
CA HIS A 20 1.84 10.38 -4.43
C HIS A 20 1.35 9.45 -3.31
N LEU A 21 1.89 9.57 -2.10
CA LEU A 21 1.42 8.80 -0.94
C LEU A 21 0.04 9.26 -0.46
N THR A 22 -0.18 10.58 -0.37
CA THR A 22 -1.49 11.09 0.04
C THR A 22 -2.56 10.77 -0.99
N ASN A 23 -2.23 10.81 -2.27
CA ASN A 23 -3.14 10.43 -3.34
C ASN A 23 -3.44 8.93 -3.33
N ALA A 24 -2.43 8.10 -3.11
CA ALA A 24 -2.64 6.66 -2.97
C ALA A 24 -3.56 6.34 -1.79
N ALA A 25 -3.45 7.08 -0.70
CA ALA A 25 -4.27 6.89 0.48
C ALA A 25 -5.76 7.09 0.20
N LEU A 26 -6.12 8.06 -0.64
CA LEU A 26 -7.52 8.30 -1.00
C LEU A 26 -8.14 7.12 -1.74
N PHE A 27 -7.34 6.31 -2.40
CA PHE A 27 -7.80 5.21 -3.24
C PHE A 27 -7.29 3.85 -2.77
N HIS A 28 -6.77 3.75 -1.53
CA HIS A 28 -6.07 2.54 -1.07
C HIS A 28 -6.94 1.28 -1.02
N SER A 29 -8.26 1.40 -1.03
CA SER A 29 -9.16 0.24 -1.01
C SER A 29 -10.06 0.16 -2.24
N ILE A 30 -9.79 0.94 -3.27
CA ILE A 30 -10.72 1.11 -4.41
C ILE A 30 -10.94 -0.19 -5.20
N TYR A 31 -9.97 -1.09 -5.25
CA TYR A 31 -10.11 -2.38 -5.95
C TYR A 31 -10.48 -3.54 -5.01
N GLY A 32 -10.76 -3.25 -3.73
CA GLY A 32 -11.02 -4.25 -2.71
C GLY A 32 -9.74 -4.76 -2.07
N THR A 33 -9.65 -4.70 -0.74
CA THR A 33 -8.49 -5.17 0.02
C THR A 33 -8.82 -6.49 0.70
N GLU A 34 -7.79 -7.12 1.30
CA GLU A 34 -7.97 -8.31 2.11
C GLU A 34 -8.98 -8.09 3.24
N GLY A 35 -8.97 -6.88 3.83
CA GLY A 35 -9.87 -6.52 4.92
C GLY A 35 -11.18 -5.88 4.49
N PHE A 36 -11.34 -5.53 3.22
CA PHE A 36 -12.55 -4.84 2.75
C PHE A 36 -12.90 -5.24 1.32
N GLN A 37 -14.04 -5.88 1.14
CA GLN A 37 -14.52 -6.37 -0.14
C GLN A 37 -15.91 -5.82 -0.50
N GLY A 38 -16.41 -4.82 0.24
CA GLY A 38 -17.76 -4.31 0.09
C GLY A 38 -18.02 -3.62 -1.24
N TYR A 39 -17.11 -2.76 -1.67
CA TYR A 39 -17.18 -2.08 -2.96
C TYR A 39 -15.84 -2.23 -3.68
N LYS A 40 -15.90 -2.57 -4.96
CA LYS A 40 -14.70 -2.73 -5.78
C LYS A 40 -14.92 -2.10 -7.14
N LEU A 41 -14.00 -1.22 -7.53
CA LEU A 41 -13.93 -0.77 -8.90
C LEU A 41 -13.25 -1.87 -9.72
N PRO A 42 -13.77 -2.23 -10.91
CA PRO A 42 -13.11 -3.23 -11.75
C PRO A 42 -11.70 -2.81 -12.14
N LEU A 43 -10.78 -3.78 -12.22
CA LEU A 43 -9.38 -3.51 -12.58
C LEU A 43 -9.22 -2.92 -13.98
N SER A 44 -10.21 -3.09 -14.85
CA SER A 44 -10.22 -2.46 -16.17
C SER A 44 -10.17 -0.93 -16.11
N HIS A 45 -10.51 -0.34 -14.96
CA HIS A 45 -10.48 1.12 -14.75
C HIS A 45 -9.16 1.64 -14.22
N ARG A 46 -8.14 0.79 -14.07
CA ARG A 46 -6.84 1.21 -13.54
C ARG A 46 -6.22 2.38 -14.30
N GLY A 47 -6.34 2.36 -15.65
CA GLY A 47 -5.80 3.45 -16.47
C GLY A 47 -6.43 4.80 -16.15
N GLU A 48 -7.73 4.83 -15.91
CA GLU A 48 -8.45 6.05 -15.55
C GLU A 48 -8.00 6.59 -14.19
N ILE A 49 -7.80 5.71 -13.23
CA ILE A 49 -7.32 6.11 -11.90
C ILE A 49 -5.88 6.62 -12.00
N ALA A 50 -5.03 5.96 -12.80
CA ALA A 50 -3.66 6.42 -13.01
C ALA A 50 -3.60 7.82 -13.64
N GLU A 51 -4.54 8.15 -14.53
CA GLU A 51 -4.63 9.51 -15.07
C GLU A 51 -5.06 10.52 -14.01
N LEU A 52 -5.90 10.11 -13.08
CA LEU A 52 -6.43 10.99 -12.04
C LEU A 52 -5.39 11.30 -10.95
N ILE A 53 -4.68 10.30 -10.44
CA ILE A 53 -3.79 10.44 -9.29
C ILE A 53 -2.31 10.21 -9.62
N GLY A 54 -2.01 9.86 -10.86
CA GLY A 54 -0.66 9.55 -11.32
C GLY A 54 -0.35 8.05 -11.25
N PRO A 55 0.52 7.55 -12.14
CA PRO A 55 0.80 6.11 -12.21
C PRO A 55 1.47 5.55 -10.96
N ARG A 56 2.31 6.32 -10.27
CA ARG A 56 2.98 5.89 -9.06
C ARG A 56 1.99 5.70 -7.91
N ALA A 57 1.07 6.65 -7.73
CA ALA A 57 0.04 6.57 -6.70
C ALA A 57 -0.94 5.43 -6.99
N GLU A 58 -1.36 5.27 -8.23
CA GLU A 58 -2.27 4.20 -8.64
C GLU A 58 -1.65 2.82 -8.42
N ARG A 59 -0.37 2.65 -8.80
CA ARG A 59 0.34 1.39 -8.59
C ARG A 59 0.39 1.02 -7.11
N LEU A 60 0.65 2.00 -6.25
CA LEU A 60 0.71 1.78 -4.80
C LEU A 60 -0.65 1.35 -4.26
N ALA A 61 -1.73 1.99 -4.70
CA ALA A 61 -3.10 1.62 -4.34
C ALA A 61 -3.44 0.21 -4.83
N TRP A 62 -3.04 -0.13 -6.06
CA TRP A 62 -3.24 -1.46 -6.62
C TRP A 62 -2.52 -2.54 -5.79
N ILE A 63 -1.26 -2.30 -5.44
CA ILE A 63 -0.49 -3.22 -4.59
C ILE A 63 -1.22 -3.41 -3.25
N PHE A 64 -1.65 -2.32 -2.64
CA PHE A 64 -2.35 -2.35 -1.36
C PHE A 64 -3.63 -3.19 -1.44
N CYS A 65 -4.36 -3.09 -2.56
CA CYS A 65 -5.59 -3.84 -2.75
C CYS A 65 -5.37 -5.34 -2.97
N MET A 66 -4.35 -5.70 -3.76
CA MET A 66 -4.16 -7.08 -4.20
C MET A 66 -3.36 -7.94 -3.24
N VAL A 67 -2.56 -7.34 -2.38
CA VAL A 67 -1.52 -8.02 -1.62
C VAL A 67 -2.07 -8.96 -0.55
N ASP A 68 -1.37 -10.10 -0.37
CA ASP A 68 -1.49 -10.95 0.81
C ASP A 68 -0.62 -10.34 1.91
N ARG A 69 -1.22 -9.95 3.02
CA ARG A 69 -0.55 -9.27 4.13
C ARG A 69 0.57 -10.10 4.73
N ALA A 70 0.43 -11.42 4.77
CA ALA A 70 1.47 -12.31 5.28
C ALA A 70 2.75 -12.21 4.45
N SER A 71 2.63 -11.99 3.12
CA SER A 71 3.80 -11.83 2.27
C SER A 71 4.54 -10.51 2.53
N VAL A 72 3.82 -9.47 2.94
CA VAL A 72 4.43 -8.21 3.37
C VAL A 72 5.24 -8.42 4.64
N ASP A 73 4.66 -9.11 5.62
CA ASP A 73 5.32 -9.38 6.90
C ASP A 73 6.62 -10.16 6.69
N ALA A 74 6.65 -11.08 5.74
CA ALA A 74 7.85 -11.85 5.43
C ALA A 74 9.03 -10.97 4.99
N THR A 75 8.75 -9.84 4.32
CA THR A 75 9.82 -8.92 3.90
C THR A 75 10.45 -8.18 5.07
N LEU A 76 9.72 -8.05 6.18
CA LEU A 76 10.22 -7.33 7.37
C LEU A 76 11.30 -8.12 8.12
N THR A 77 11.39 -9.44 7.85
CA THR A 77 12.41 -10.31 8.45
C THR A 77 13.45 -10.77 7.43
N ASP A 78 13.36 -10.31 6.18
CA ASP A 78 14.31 -10.66 5.13
C ASP A 78 15.53 -9.73 5.21
N GLU A 79 16.67 -10.30 5.59
CA GLU A 79 17.92 -9.54 5.77
C GLU A 79 18.38 -8.84 4.49
N GLY A 80 18.16 -9.47 3.32
CA GLY A 80 18.54 -8.87 2.05
C GLY A 80 17.70 -7.64 1.72
N VAL A 81 16.39 -7.68 2.00
CA VAL A 81 15.48 -6.56 1.82
C VAL A 81 15.85 -5.42 2.78
N LEU A 82 16.08 -5.75 4.06
CA LEU A 82 16.43 -4.74 5.07
C LEU A 82 17.78 -4.06 4.76
N ALA A 83 18.75 -4.81 4.24
CA ALA A 83 20.05 -4.25 3.83
C ALA A 83 19.86 -3.20 2.74
N GLY A 84 19.00 -3.49 1.74
CA GLY A 84 18.69 -2.53 0.68
C GLY A 84 18.01 -1.28 1.19
N ALA A 85 17.10 -1.41 2.14
CA ALA A 85 16.42 -0.28 2.76
C ALA A 85 17.38 0.61 3.56
N ALA A 86 18.43 0.02 4.13
CA ALA A 86 19.48 0.74 4.85
C ALA A 86 20.51 1.39 3.92
N GLY A 87 20.37 1.24 2.60
CA GLY A 87 21.29 1.83 1.63
C GLY A 87 22.44 0.93 1.21
N ASP A 88 22.41 -0.34 1.61
CA ASP A 88 23.39 -1.33 1.18
C ASP A 88 23.17 -1.69 -0.28
N LYS A 89 24.20 -1.54 -1.11
CA LYS A 89 24.14 -1.80 -2.54
C LYS A 89 23.88 -3.28 -2.90
N GLY A 90 24.15 -4.19 -1.96
CA GLY A 90 23.87 -5.61 -2.13
C GLY A 90 22.46 -6.02 -1.73
N GLY A 91 21.61 -5.06 -1.34
CA GLY A 91 20.26 -5.35 -0.90
C GLY A 91 19.37 -5.93 -1.99
N THR A 92 18.43 -6.78 -1.60
CA THR A 92 17.48 -7.43 -2.49
C THR A 92 16.17 -6.63 -2.52
N PRO A 93 15.61 -6.29 -3.68
CA PRO A 93 14.29 -5.67 -3.74
C PRO A 93 13.22 -6.58 -3.14
N ALA A 94 12.27 -6.01 -2.44
CA ALA A 94 11.16 -6.75 -1.85
C ALA A 94 10.25 -7.30 -2.95
N CYS A 95 9.66 -8.46 -2.69
CA CYS A 95 8.61 -9.02 -3.55
C CYS A 95 7.45 -9.44 -2.66
N PHE A 96 6.27 -8.91 -2.93
CA PHE A 96 5.03 -9.33 -2.29
C PHE A 96 4.34 -10.37 -3.17
N TYR A 97 3.29 -10.98 -2.64
CA TYR A 97 2.46 -11.90 -3.39
C TYR A 97 1.00 -11.50 -3.25
N ALA A 98 0.24 -11.66 -4.33
CA ALA A 98 -1.20 -11.43 -4.30
C ALA A 98 -1.88 -12.51 -3.45
N ARG A 99 -3.08 -12.21 -2.98
CA ARG A 99 -3.89 -13.17 -2.22
C ARG A 99 -4.15 -14.43 -3.07
N SER A 100 -4.29 -15.57 -2.38
CA SER A 100 -4.47 -16.87 -3.06
C SER A 100 -5.70 -16.91 -3.96
N GLU A 101 -6.81 -16.26 -3.58
CA GLU A 101 -8.01 -16.21 -4.41
C GLU A 101 -7.81 -15.41 -5.70
N LEU A 102 -6.77 -14.59 -5.77
CA LEU A 102 -6.39 -13.83 -6.96
C LEU A 102 -5.32 -14.53 -7.79
N GLY A 103 -4.86 -15.71 -7.36
CA GLY A 103 -3.85 -16.50 -8.05
C GLY A 103 -2.45 -16.42 -7.47
N ALA A 104 -2.26 -15.78 -6.34
CA ALA A 104 -0.98 -15.69 -5.61
C ALA A 104 0.19 -15.29 -6.52
N PHE A 105 -0.06 -14.43 -7.51
CA PHE A 105 0.98 -14.03 -8.45
C PHE A 105 2.03 -13.15 -7.75
N PRO A 106 3.30 -13.18 -8.19
CA PRO A 106 4.34 -12.34 -7.59
C PRO A 106 4.13 -10.87 -7.95
N MET A 107 4.43 -10.01 -6.98
CA MET A 107 4.33 -8.56 -7.11
C MET A 107 5.68 -7.96 -6.70
N PRO A 108 6.71 -8.08 -7.58
CA PRO A 108 8.02 -7.53 -7.24
C PRO A 108 7.93 -6.01 -7.16
N LEU A 109 8.50 -5.45 -6.11
CA LEU A 109 8.55 -4.01 -5.95
C LEU A 109 9.67 -3.44 -6.81
N LYS A 110 9.45 -2.25 -7.33
CA LYS A 110 10.36 -1.58 -8.25
C LYS A 110 11.73 -1.32 -7.61
N ASP A 111 11.70 -0.85 -6.35
CA ASP A 111 12.89 -0.52 -5.58
C ASP A 111 12.54 -0.47 -4.10
N HIS A 112 13.54 -0.18 -3.26
CA HIS A 112 13.32 -0.08 -1.81
C HIS A 112 12.46 1.13 -1.44
N ALA A 113 12.48 2.19 -2.25
CA ALA A 113 11.63 3.35 -2.02
C ALA A 113 10.16 2.98 -2.13
N GLU A 114 9.79 2.15 -3.09
CA GLU A 114 8.40 1.66 -3.23
C GLU A 114 8.00 0.80 -2.05
N TRP A 115 8.90 -0.05 -1.55
CA TRP A 115 8.67 -0.84 -0.35
C TRP A 115 8.42 0.05 0.87
N LEU A 116 9.25 1.08 1.07
CA LEU A 116 9.08 2.03 2.16
C LEU A 116 7.78 2.83 2.03
N ASP A 117 7.42 3.23 0.82
CA ASP A 117 6.15 3.91 0.55
C ASP A 117 4.96 3.03 0.95
N PHE A 118 5.02 1.74 0.60
CA PHE A 118 3.96 0.79 0.96
C PHE A 118 3.87 0.62 2.48
N LEU A 119 4.99 0.48 3.16
CA LEU A 119 5.01 0.36 4.62
C LEU A 119 4.47 1.62 5.29
N THR A 120 4.80 2.79 4.75
CA THR A 120 4.31 4.07 5.27
C THR A 120 2.78 4.16 5.13
N LEU A 121 2.25 3.79 3.97
CA LEU A 121 0.81 3.76 3.74
C LEU A 121 0.12 2.77 4.67
N SER A 122 0.69 1.58 4.84
CA SER A 122 0.15 0.53 5.71
C SER A 122 0.13 0.98 7.17
N LEU A 123 1.18 1.65 7.63
CA LEU A 123 1.26 2.17 8.99
C LEU A 123 0.20 3.26 9.21
N ALA A 124 0.02 4.14 8.25
CA ALA A 124 -0.99 5.20 8.34
C ALA A 124 -2.41 4.62 8.42
N ASP A 125 -2.70 3.60 7.62
CA ASP A 125 -3.98 2.91 7.64
C ASP A 125 -4.22 2.25 9.01
N TRP A 126 -3.22 1.55 9.53
CA TRP A 126 -3.31 0.91 10.84
C TRP A 126 -3.52 1.92 11.95
N LEU A 127 -2.78 3.01 11.97
CA LEU A 127 -2.89 4.05 13.00
C LEU A 127 -4.26 4.73 12.97
N GLU A 128 -4.81 4.95 11.78
CA GLU A 128 -6.14 5.54 11.65
C GLU A 128 -7.20 4.61 12.26
N GLN A 129 -7.12 3.31 11.98
CA GLN A 129 -8.04 2.32 12.52
C GLN A 129 -7.94 2.23 14.05
N VAL A 130 -6.74 2.23 14.59
CA VAL A 130 -6.50 2.21 16.05
C VAL A 130 -7.02 3.48 16.69
N GLY A 131 -6.81 4.64 16.06
CA GLY A 131 -7.31 5.92 16.55
C GLY A 131 -8.83 5.96 16.60
N VAL A 132 -9.50 5.45 15.58
CA VAL A 132 -10.96 5.35 15.55
C VAL A 132 -11.44 4.43 16.68
N ALA A 133 -10.82 3.27 16.84
CA ALA A 133 -11.18 2.32 17.89
C ALA A 133 -10.99 2.92 19.29
N ALA A 134 -9.92 3.69 19.50
CA ALA A 134 -9.64 4.33 20.79
C ALA A 134 -10.65 5.41 21.15
N ASN A 135 -11.31 6.00 20.16
CA ASN A 135 -12.32 7.05 20.36
C ASN A 135 -13.74 6.51 20.46
N MET A 136 -13.93 5.23 20.31
CA MET A 136 -15.21 4.57 20.49
C MET A 136 -15.43 4.18 21.96
#